data_0d9f80ae60ad0e272354feeea1767bd0
#
_entry.id   0d9f80ae60ad0e272354feeea1767bd0
#
_cell.length_a   1.000
_cell.length_b   1.000
_cell.length_c   1.000
_cell.angle_alpha   90.00
_cell.angle_beta   90.00
_cell.angle_gamma   90.00
#
_symmetry.space_group_name_H-M   'P 1'
#
loop_
_entity.id
_entity.type
_entity.pdbx_description
1 polymer ?
#
loop_
_entity_poly.entity_id
_entity_poly.type
_entity_poly.pdbx_seq_one_letter_code
_entity_poly.pdbx_strand_id
1 'polypeptide(L)'
;MADEADPVKKEAIGKEINELTIQAGKVSVSNEFSNLMESMGGKNLNAATGMDLTYYHNSFPAFQINKWLEISSQRFLNPVFRTFQSELETVYEEYNRGQDNPWRVQYDFIQSKAYEGHPYSRSVLGLPEHLKNPRLSQLIKFYNDWYTAENMVLVLVGNVNANQISGRIASTFGSLPQKATPERKTYPDLNIKGRTQYTAKIGQY
;
A
#
# COMPACT_ATOMS: atom_id res chain seq x y z
N MET A 1 20.85 0.85 -5.97
CA MET A 1 21.34 -0.08 -4.91
C MET A 1 20.87 -1.52 -5.14
N ALA A 2 19.59 -1.77 -5.34
CA ALA A 2 19.07 -3.14 -5.52
C ALA A 2 19.63 -3.87 -6.74
N ASP A 3 19.98 -3.17 -7.81
CA ASP A 3 20.47 -3.71 -9.07
C ASP A 3 22.01 -3.70 -9.18
N GLU A 4 22.73 -3.16 -8.15
CA GLU A 4 24.19 -3.14 -8.14
C GLU A 4 24.74 -4.47 -7.59
N ALA A 5 25.57 -5.13 -8.38
CA ALA A 5 26.15 -6.43 -8.06
C ALA A 5 27.48 -6.31 -7.28
N ASP A 6 28.20 -5.21 -7.41
CA ASP A 6 29.44 -4.95 -6.69
C ASP A 6 29.17 -4.58 -5.23
N PRO A 7 29.64 -5.35 -4.23
CA PRO A 7 29.37 -5.08 -2.83
C PRO A 7 29.89 -3.73 -2.35
N VAL A 8 31.05 -3.28 -2.84
CA VAL A 8 31.66 -2.01 -2.45
C VAL A 8 30.84 -0.83 -2.96
N LYS A 9 30.41 -0.90 -4.21
CA LYS A 9 29.53 0.12 -4.80
C LYS A 9 28.17 0.11 -4.12
N LYS A 10 27.63 -1.06 -3.82
CA LYS A 10 26.35 -1.19 -3.11
C LYS A 10 26.39 -0.53 -1.73
N GLU A 11 27.48 -0.71 -0.98
CA GLU A 11 27.67 -0.05 0.30
C GLU A 11 27.79 1.48 0.16
N ALA A 12 28.57 1.96 -0.82
CA ALA A 12 28.71 3.39 -1.09
C ALA A 12 27.37 4.05 -1.46
N ILE A 13 26.61 3.43 -2.35
CA ILE A 13 25.26 3.90 -2.72
C ILE A 13 24.33 3.87 -1.48
N GLY A 14 24.43 2.86 -0.62
CA GLY A 14 23.65 2.77 0.61
C GLY A 14 23.93 3.95 1.57
N LYS A 15 25.20 4.35 1.72
CA LYS A 15 25.58 5.52 2.51
C LYS A 15 25.02 6.82 1.92
N GLU A 16 25.13 7.00 0.61
CA GLU A 16 24.58 8.16 -0.09
C GLU A 16 23.05 8.26 0.05
N ILE A 17 22.34 7.14 -0.12
CA ILE A 17 20.88 7.09 0.09
C ILE A 17 20.53 7.49 1.54
N ASN A 18 21.26 7.00 2.53
CA ASN A 18 21.04 7.35 3.93
C ASN A 18 21.26 8.84 4.20
N GLU A 19 22.34 9.42 3.69
CA GLU A 19 22.62 10.85 3.81
C GLU A 19 21.53 11.71 3.16
N LEU A 20 21.11 11.36 1.94
CA LEU A 20 20.03 12.05 1.23
C LEU A 20 18.69 11.91 1.97
N THR A 21 18.41 10.75 2.55
CA THR A 21 17.20 10.52 3.36
C THR A 21 17.19 11.41 4.60
N ILE A 22 18.31 11.53 5.30
CA ILE A 22 18.45 12.42 6.45
C ILE A 22 18.25 13.89 6.04
N GLN A 23 18.82 14.31 4.91
CA GLN A 23 18.65 15.67 4.41
C GLN A 23 17.19 15.94 4.03
N ALA A 24 16.54 15.01 3.32
CA ALA A 24 15.13 15.12 2.96
C ALA A 24 14.23 15.18 4.21
N GLY A 25 14.56 14.42 5.26
CA GLY A 25 13.84 14.44 6.53
C GLY A 25 13.85 15.80 7.23
N LYS A 26 14.89 16.61 7.03
CA LYS A 26 14.98 17.95 7.62
C LYS A 26 14.02 18.97 7.00
N VAL A 27 13.58 18.74 5.76
CA VAL A 27 12.70 19.65 5.00
C VAL A 27 11.30 19.07 4.79
N SER A 28 11.07 17.82 5.19
CA SER A 28 9.76 17.19 5.10
C SER A 28 8.96 17.43 6.39
N VAL A 29 7.68 17.72 6.24
CA VAL A 29 6.74 17.74 7.36
C VAL A 29 6.24 16.32 7.57
N SER A 30 6.57 15.73 8.72
CA SER A 30 6.06 14.41 9.08
C SER A 30 4.53 14.44 9.19
N ASN A 31 3.87 13.41 8.68
CA ASN A 31 2.40 13.26 8.76
C ASN A 31 1.61 14.43 8.17
N GLU A 32 2.16 15.16 7.19
CA GLU A 32 1.54 16.34 6.60
C GLU A 32 0.09 16.10 6.16
N PHE A 33 -0.19 15.00 5.48
CA PHE A 33 -1.54 14.63 5.06
C PHE A 33 -2.49 14.40 6.24
N SER A 34 -2.03 13.70 7.29
CA SER A 34 -2.82 13.48 8.51
C SER A 34 -3.12 14.79 9.21
N ASN A 35 -2.13 15.65 9.36
CA ASN A 35 -2.29 16.97 9.98
C ASN A 35 -3.28 17.84 9.20
N LEU A 36 -3.23 17.82 7.86
CA LEU A 36 -4.19 18.52 7.01
C LEU A 36 -5.60 17.98 7.21
N MET A 37 -5.78 16.65 7.24
CA MET A 37 -7.10 16.05 7.47
C MET A 37 -7.64 16.37 8.85
N GLU A 38 -6.83 16.30 9.90
CA GLU A 38 -7.21 16.64 11.26
C GLU A 38 -7.58 18.12 11.41
N SER A 39 -6.83 19.02 10.76
CA SER A 39 -7.10 20.47 10.79
C SER A 39 -8.47 20.85 10.23
N MET A 40 -9.03 20.03 9.35
CA MET A 40 -10.38 20.21 8.81
C MET A 40 -11.45 19.42 9.57
N GLY A 41 -11.10 18.83 10.72
CA GLY A 41 -11.99 18.00 11.54
C GLY A 41 -12.10 16.55 11.09
N GLY A 42 -11.17 16.08 10.26
CA GLY A 42 -11.06 14.69 9.85
C GLY A 42 -10.69 13.79 11.03
N LYS A 43 -11.24 12.57 11.02
CA LYS A 43 -11.01 11.54 12.05
C LYS A 43 -10.91 10.17 11.39
N ASN A 44 -10.37 9.20 12.13
CA ASN A 44 -10.30 7.81 11.70
C ASN A 44 -9.58 7.64 10.34
N LEU A 45 -8.57 8.47 10.09
CA LEU A 45 -7.73 8.35 8.90
C LEU A 45 -6.96 7.04 8.98
N ASN A 46 -7.21 6.15 8.04
CA ASN A 46 -6.54 4.86 7.98
C ASN A 46 -6.54 4.31 6.55
N ALA A 47 -5.80 3.23 6.35
CA ALA A 47 -5.80 2.46 5.13
C ALA A 47 -5.63 0.97 5.45
N ALA A 48 -6.12 0.11 4.58
CA ALA A 48 -5.86 -1.32 4.68
C ALA A 48 -5.66 -1.93 3.29
N THR A 49 -4.86 -2.97 3.25
CA THR A 49 -4.56 -3.74 2.04
C THR A 49 -5.00 -5.19 2.23
N GLY A 50 -5.82 -5.66 1.31
CA GLY A 50 -6.20 -7.06 1.19
C GLY A 50 -5.53 -7.71 -0.02
N MET A 51 -5.95 -8.91 -0.38
CA MET A 51 -5.41 -9.64 -1.53
C MET A 51 -5.73 -8.96 -2.86
N ASP A 52 -6.92 -8.36 -2.99
CA ASP A 52 -7.43 -7.82 -4.26
C ASP A 52 -7.64 -6.32 -4.26
N LEU A 53 -7.53 -5.67 -3.09
CA LEU A 53 -7.82 -4.25 -2.99
C LEU A 53 -6.97 -3.56 -1.90
N THR A 54 -6.73 -2.28 -2.12
CA THR A 54 -6.27 -1.34 -1.10
C THR A 54 -7.34 -0.27 -0.95
N TYR A 55 -7.73 0.04 0.27
CA TYR A 55 -8.68 1.12 0.52
C TYR A 55 -8.14 2.11 1.55
N TYR A 56 -8.48 3.36 1.33
CA TYR A 56 -8.14 4.49 2.18
C TYR A 56 -9.43 5.10 2.69
N HIS A 57 -9.54 5.34 3.97
CA HIS A 57 -10.78 5.88 4.54
C HIS A 57 -10.50 6.89 5.64
N ASN A 58 -11.44 7.78 5.82
CA ASN A 58 -11.54 8.67 6.96
C ASN A 58 -12.95 9.21 7.10
N SER A 59 -13.27 9.78 8.26
CA SER A 59 -14.48 10.55 8.50
C SER A 59 -14.16 12.03 8.48
N PHE A 60 -15.07 12.87 8.00
CA PHE A 60 -14.91 14.32 7.98
C PHE A 60 -16.27 15.04 8.06
N PRO A 61 -16.32 16.31 8.54
CA PRO A 61 -17.54 17.07 8.57
C PRO A 61 -18.09 17.35 7.16
N ALA A 62 -19.39 17.15 6.94
CA ALA A 62 -20.02 17.28 5.61
C ALA A 62 -19.79 18.64 4.93
N PHE A 63 -19.68 19.72 5.70
CA PHE A 63 -19.40 21.06 5.15
C PHE A 63 -17.97 21.22 4.60
N GLN A 64 -17.05 20.31 4.92
CA GLN A 64 -15.68 20.30 4.43
C GLN A 64 -15.50 19.48 3.15
N ILE A 65 -16.57 18.95 2.56
CA ILE A 65 -16.49 18.01 1.43
C ILE A 65 -15.68 18.55 0.25
N ASN A 66 -15.81 19.84 -0.06
CA ASN A 66 -15.07 20.43 -1.19
C ASN A 66 -13.56 20.43 -0.93
N LYS A 67 -13.15 20.79 0.28
CA LYS A 67 -11.74 20.79 0.69
C LYS A 67 -11.20 19.37 0.80
N TRP A 68 -12.00 18.45 1.30
CA TRP A 68 -11.66 17.03 1.36
C TRP A 68 -11.41 16.44 -0.03
N LEU A 69 -12.29 16.72 -0.99
CA LEU A 69 -12.15 16.27 -2.38
C LEU A 69 -10.86 16.80 -3.01
N GLU A 70 -10.52 18.06 -2.76
CA GLU A 70 -9.30 18.68 -3.26
C GLU A 70 -8.04 18.04 -2.67
N ILE A 71 -7.92 17.95 -1.36
CA ILE A 71 -6.76 17.39 -0.68
C ILE A 71 -6.60 15.89 -1.01
N SER A 72 -7.71 15.15 -0.99
CA SER A 72 -7.68 13.71 -1.25
C SER A 72 -7.34 13.39 -2.70
N SER A 73 -7.83 14.17 -3.68
CA SER A 73 -7.44 13.97 -5.07
C SER A 73 -5.97 14.27 -5.32
N GLN A 74 -5.42 15.31 -4.68
CA GLN A 74 -3.99 15.64 -4.81
C GLN A 74 -3.07 14.52 -4.31
N ARG A 75 -3.47 13.82 -3.26
CA ARG A 75 -2.72 12.64 -2.77
C ARG A 75 -2.51 11.58 -3.86
N PHE A 76 -3.51 11.39 -4.72
CA PHE A 76 -3.44 10.41 -5.82
C PHE A 76 -2.88 11.00 -7.12
N LEU A 77 -3.05 12.28 -7.38
CA LEU A 77 -2.51 12.94 -8.56
C LEU A 77 -1.00 13.15 -8.46
N ASN A 78 -0.52 13.52 -7.28
CA ASN A 78 0.86 13.93 -7.04
C ASN A 78 1.47 13.13 -5.87
N PRO A 79 1.60 11.80 -5.96
CA PRO A 79 2.15 10.99 -4.90
C PRO A 79 3.63 11.33 -4.66
N VAL A 80 4.03 11.40 -3.41
CA VAL A 80 5.41 11.67 -3.02
C VAL A 80 5.95 10.52 -2.18
N PHE A 81 7.03 9.90 -2.65
CA PHE A 81 7.65 8.73 -2.03
C PHE A 81 8.93 9.08 -1.26
N ARG A 82 8.96 10.23 -0.58
CA ARG A 82 10.16 10.76 0.10
C ARG A 82 10.70 9.87 1.22
N THR A 83 9.80 9.23 1.95
CA THR A 83 10.14 8.42 3.14
C THR A 83 10.15 6.93 2.85
N PHE A 84 10.35 6.55 1.58
CA PHE A 84 10.26 5.15 1.14
C PHE A 84 11.14 4.21 1.97
N GLN A 85 12.38 4.61 2.28
CA GLN A 85 13.30 3.74 3.02
C GLN A 85 12.84 3.52 4.47
N SER A 86 12.46 4.57 5.18
CA SER A 86 11.97 4.46 6.57
C SER A 86 10.63 3.73 6.66
N GLU A 87 9.73 3.96 5.71
CA GLU A 87 8.47 3.22 5.64
C GLU A 87 8.69 1.73 5.38
N LEU A 88 9.68 1.38 4.56
CA LEU A 88 10.04 0.00 4.31
C LEU A 88 10.56 -0.69 5.58
N GLU A 89 11.38 -0.01 6.37
CA GLU A 89 11.84 -0.51 7.66
C GLU A 89 10.67 -0.76 8.61
N THR A 90 9.69 0.15 8.64
CA THR A 90 8.45 -0.02 9.41
C THR A 90 7.66 -1.26 8.97
N VAL A 91 7.51 -1.48 7.66
CA VAL A 91 6.84 -2.69 7.13
C VAL A 91 7.62 -3.96 7.48
N TYR A 92 8.95 -3.91 7.44
CA TYR A 92 9.77 -5.04 7.83
C TYR A 92 9.65 -5.36 9.33
N GLU A 93 9.58 -4.36 10.18
CA GLU A 93 9.31 -4.55 11.61
C GLU A 93 7.90 -5.12 11.87
N GLU A 94 6.90 -4.66 11.11
CA GLU A 94 5.55 -5.21 11.17
C GLU A 94 5.53 -6.69 10.75
N TYR A 95 6.26 -7.03 9.70
CA TYR A 95 6.45 -8.43 9.29
C TYR A 95 7.04 -9.26 10.44
N ASN A 96 8.14 -8.79 11.05
CA ASN A 96 8.80 -9.51 12.15
C ASN A 96 7.86 -9.71 13.35
N ARG A 97 7.14 -8.66 13.77
CA ARG A 97 6.12 -8.76 14.82
C ARG A 97 5.02 -9.76 14.47
N GLY A 98 4.67 -9.87 13.19
CA GLY A 98 3.71 -10.87 12.73
C GLY A 98 4.21 -12.30 12.93
N GLN A 99 5.52 -12.54 12.83
CA GLN A 99 6.11 -13.88 13.05
C GLN A 99 6.07 -14.31 14.53
N ASP A 100 5.97 -13.39 15.47
CA ASP A 100 5.82 -13.68 16.90
C ASP A 100 4.36 -14.04 17.26
N ASN A 101 3.42 -13.86 16.33
CA ASN A 101 2.02 -14.21 16.54
C ASN A 101 1.68 -15.59 15.96
N PRO A 102 1.46 -16.63 16.79
CA PRO A 102 1.20 -17.99 16.32
C PRO A 102 -0.01 -18.10 15.39
N TRP A 103 -1.05 -17.31 15.62
CA TRP A 103 -2.26 -17.30 14.79
C TRP A 103 -1.95 -16.76 13.38
N ARG A 104 -1.09 -15.73 13.28
CA ARG A 104 -0.65 -15.21 12.01
C ARG A 104 0.17 -16.23 11.24
N VAL A 105 1.14 -16.85 11.90
CA VAL A 105 1.99 -17.90 11.30
C VAL A 105 1.14 -19.08 10.84
N GLN A 106 0.17 -19.51 11.65
CA GLN A 106 -0.78 -20.57 11.29
C GLN A 106 -1.60 -20.18 10.05
N TYR A 107 -2.14 -18.97 10.02
CA TYR A 107 -2.93 -18.47 8.89
C TYR A 107 -2.09 -18.45 7.61
N ASP A 108 -0.89 -17.87 7.65
CA ASP A 108 0.02 -17.79 6.50
C ASP A 108 0.40 -19.19 6.01
N PHE A 109 0.63 -20.15 6.92
CA PHE A 109 0.87 -21.54 6.57
C PHE A 109 -0.32 -22.18 5.86
N ILE A 110 -1.53 -22.03 6.40
CA ILE A 110 -2.76 -22.55 5.77
C ILE A 110 -2.92 -21.95 4.37
N GLN A 111 -2.79 -20.64 4.22
CA GLN A 111 -2.90 -19.96 2.94
C GLN A 111 -1.86 -20.48 1.94
N SER A 112 -0.60 -20.67 2.37
CA SER A 112 0.48 -21.17 1.51
C SER A 112 0.19 -22.56 0.95
N LYS A 113 -0.54 -23.39 1.70
CA LYS A 113 -0.87 -24.77 1.30
C LYS A 113 -2.20 -24.86 0.55
N ALA A 114 -3.20 -24.09 0.99
CA ALA A 114 -4.51 -24.06 0.35
C ALA A 114 -4.47 -23.44 -1.06
N TYR A 115 -3.60 -22.46 -1.26
CA TYR A 115 -3.50 -21.69 -2.51
C TYR A 115 -2.14 -21.87 -3.22
N GLU A 116 -1.54 -23.05 -3.13
CA GLU A 116 -0.27 -23.32 -3.78
C GLU A 116 -0.34 -23.02 -5.30
N GLY A 117 0.60 -22.19 -5.79
CA GLY A 117 0.61 -21.73 -7.19
C GLY A 117 -0.30 -20.53 -7.48
N HIS A 118 -1.14 -20.12 -6.57
CA HIS A 118 -1.98 -18.92 -6.68
C HIS A 118 -1.39 -17.75 -5.86
N PRO A 119 -1.58 -16.47 -6.27
CA PRO A 119 -1.09 -15.31 -5.50
C PRO A 119 -1.56 -15.27 -4.04
N TYR A 120 -2.70 -15.83 -3.71
CA TYR A 120 -3.23 -15.91 -2.35
C TYR A 120 -2.40 -16.80 -1.41
N SER A 121 -1.46 -17.56 -1.94
CA SER A 121 -0.50 -18.32 -1.11
C SER A 121 0.51 -17.44 -0.38
N ARG A 122 0.58 -16.15 -0.69
CA ARG A 122 1.56 -15.21 -0.13
C ARG A 122 0.90 -14.27 0.87
N SER A 123 1.67 -13.86 1.88
CA SER A 123 1.23 -12.82 2.82
C SER A 123 1.05 -11.48 2.09
N VAL A 124 0.07 -10.67 2.53
CA VAL A 124 -0.15 -9.29 2.07
C VAL A 124 1.06 -8.40 2.36
N LEU A 125 1.81 -8.67 3.44
CA LEU A 125 3.04 -7.95 3.76
C LEU A 125 4.21 -8.27 2.81
N GLY A 126 4.06 -9.28 1.95
CA GLY A 126 5.10 -9.71 1.02
C GLY A 126 6.09 -10.70 1.65
N LEU A 127 7.25 -10.82 1.01
CA LEU A 127 8.31 -11.72 1.42
C LEU A 127 9.49 -10.92 2.01
N PRO A 128 10.16 -11.43 3.05
CA PRO A 128 11.30 -10.75 3.70
C PRO A 128 12.41 -10.37 2.73
N GLU A 129 12.69 -11.23 1.74
CA GLU A 129 13.71 -11.00 0.72
C GLU A 129 13.39 -9.75 -0.12
N HIS A 130 12.11 -9.53 -0.43
CA HIS A 130 11.67 -8.36 -1.17
C HIS A 130 11.74 -7.09 -0.32
N LEU A 131 11.40 -7.18 0.96
CA LEU A 131 11.50 -6.06 1.89
C LEU A 131 12.96 -5.64 2.16
N LYS A 132 13.89 -6.59 2.15
CA LYS A 132 15.32 -6.32 2.31
C LYS A 132 16.00 -5.74 1.06
N ASN A 133 15.39 -5.89 -0.10
CA ASN A 133 15.94 -5.42 -1.38
C ASN A 133 14.91 -4.57 -2.15
N PRO A 134 14.48 -3.43 -1.61
CA PRO A 134 13.41 -2.63 -2.17
C PRO A 134 13.84 -1.94 -3.44
N ARG A 135 12.89 -1.80 -4.37
CA ARG A 135 13.07 -1.05 -5.61
C ARG A 135 12.00 0.03 -5.71
N LEU A 136 12.36 1.25 -5.37
CA LEU A 136 11.46 2.40 -5.49
C LEU A 136 10.88 2.52 -6.91
N SER A 137 11.67 2.22 -7.93
CA SER A 137 11.21 2.20 -9.33
C SER A 137 10.07 1.22 -9.58
N GLN A 138 10.08 0.06 -8.93
CA GLN A 138 8.98 -0.92 -9.01
C GLN A 138 7.73 -0.43 -8.28
N LEU A 139 7.88 0.22 -7.12
CA LEU A 139 6.77 0.83 -6.42
C LEU A 139 6.12 1.95 -7.25
N ILE A 140 6.92 2.84 -7.82
CA ILE A 140 6.43 3.91 -8.71
C ILE A 140 5.74 3.31 -9.93
N LYS A 141 6.32 2.28 -10.55
CA LYS A 141 5.70 1.59 -11.67
C LYS A 141 4.35 0.97 -11.27
N PHE A 142 4.29 0.26 -10.14
CA PHE A 142 3.06 -0.32 -9.62
C PHE A 142 2.00 0.76 -9.39
N TYR A 143 2.37 1.85 -8.76
CA TYR A 143 1.46 2.98 -8.55
C TYR A 143 0.90 3.50 -9.88
N ASN A 144 1.78 3.81 -10.83
CA ASN A 144 1.38 4.33 -12.13
C ASN A 144 0.52 3.35 -12.94
N ASP A 145 0.69 2.05 -12.74
CA ASP A 145 -0.07 1.03 -13.45
C ASP A 145 -1.46 0.81 -12.85
N TRP A 146 -1.62 0.92 -11.54
CA TRP A 146 -2.84 0.49 -10.84
C TRP A 146 -3.67 1.63 -10.24
N TYR A 147 -3.08 2.79 -9.94
CA TYR A 147 -3.78 3.95 -9.40
C TYR A 147 -4.26 4.85 -10.54
N THR A 148 -5.25 4.37 -11.28
CA THR A 148 -5.85 5.03 -12.43
C THR A 148 -7.35 5.19 -12.21
N ALA A 149 -7.98 6.17 -12.87
CA ALA A 149 -9.42 6.39 -12.73
C ALA A 149 -10.26 5.15 -13.04
N GLU A 150 -9.82 4.32 -13.98
CA GLU A 150 -10.52 3.08 -14.39
C GLU A 150 -10.46 1.96 -13.35
N ASN A 151 -9.50 2.03 -12.39
CA ASN A 151 -9.30 1.01 -11.37
C ASN A 151 -9.58 1.52 -9.95
N MET A 152 -10.15 2.69 -9.80
CA MET A 152 -10.46 3.30 -8.50
C MET A 152 -11.95 3.55 -8.34
N VAL A 153 -12.43 3.41 -7.11
CA VAL A 153 -13.81 3.70 -6.74
C VAL A 153 -13.80 4.71 -5.60
N LEU A 154 -14.48 5.84 -5.79
CA LEU A 154 -14.72 6.82 -4.74
C LEU A 154 -16.08 6.53 -4.09
N VAL A 155 -16.08 6.31 -2.78
CA VAL A 155 -17.29 6.07 -1.99
C VAL A 155 -17.45 7.17 -0.96
N LEU A 156 -18.54 7.91 -1.04
CA LEU A 156 -18.92 8.97 -0.09
C LEU A 156 -20.25 8.58 0.58
N VAL A 157 -20.25 8.48 1.90
CA VAL A 157 -21.43 8.10 2.70
C VAL A 157 -21.68 9.16 3.76
N GLY A 158 -22.93 9.65 3.83
CA GLY A 158 -23.33 10.66 4.83
C GLY A 158 -24.32 11.66 4.28
N ASN A 159 -24.39 12.84 4.92
CA ASN A 159 -25.25 13.93 4.46
C ASN A 159 -24.61 14.64 3.26
N VAL A 160 -24.71 14.01 2.09
CA VAL A 160 -24.12 14.45 0.83
C VAL A 160 -25.17 14.49 -0.26
N ASN A 161 -25.28 15.59 -0.98
CA ASN A 161 -26.12 15.69 -2.17
C ASN A 161 -25.30 15.41 -3.43
N ALA A 162 -25.54 14.24 -4.04
CA ALA A 162 -24.79 13.79 -5.21
C ALA A 162 -24.82 14.79 -6.38
N ASN A 163 -25.96 15.43 -6.64
CA ASN A 163 -26.10 16.39 -7.74
C ASN A 163 -25.27 17.66 -7.52
N GLN A 164 -25.12 18.09 -6.26
CA GLN A 164 -24.34 19.28 -5.92
C GLN A 164 -22.84 19.04 -5.98
N ILE A 165 -22.38 17.82 -5.68
CA ILE A 165 -20.94 17.53 -5.61
C ILE A 165 -20.37 16.89 -6.89
N SER A 166 -21.22 16.42 -7.82
CA SER A 166 -20.77 15.72 -9.03
C SER A 166 -19.76 16.55 -9.85
N GLY A 167 -20.07 17.84 -10.07
CA GLY A 167 -19.14 18.76 -10.75
C GLY A 167 -17.81 18.93 -10.03
N ARG A 168 -17.83 18.93 -8.69
CA ARG A 168 -16.60 19.05 -7.89
C ARG A 168 -15.78 17.76 -7.92
N ILE A 169 -16.42 16.59 -7.89
CA ILE A 169 -15.75 15.30 -8.08
C ILE A 169 -15.10 15.26 -9.47
N ALA A 170 -15.82 15.66 -10.52
CA ALA A 170 -15.29 15.72 -11.87
C ALA A 170 -14.05 16.64 -12.00
N SER A 171 -14.07 17.82 -11.34
CA SER A 171 -12.94 18.75 -11.36
C SER A 171 -11.74 18.37 -10.49
N THR A 172 -11.89 17.39 -9.61
CA THR A 172 -10.83 16.89 -8.71
C THR A 172 -10.38 15.48 -9.10
N PHE A 173 -11.13 14.46 -8.73
CA PHE A 173 -10.81 13.06 -9.06
C PHE A 173 -10.91 12.74 -10.56
N GLY A 174 -11.72 13.47 -11.33
CA GLY A 174 -11.79 13.32 -12.78
C GLY A 174 -10.49 13.70 -13.52
N SER A 175 -9.55 14.34 -12.84
CA SER A 175 -8.20 14.63 -13.36
C SER A 175 -7.23 13.46 -13.22
N LEU A 176 -7.63 12.36 -12.54
CA LEU A 176 -6.79 11.17 -12.44
C LEU A 176 -6.51 10.57 -13.82
N PRO A 177 -5.32 9.97 -14.03
CA PRO A 177 -4.97 9.36 -15.30
C PRO A 177 -6.03 8.34 -15.74
N GLN A 178 -6.56 8.56 -16.94
CA GLN A 178 -7.48 7.64 -17.61
C GLN A 178 -6.66 6.71 -18.51
N LYS A 179 -6.23 5.62 -17.97
CA LYS A 179 -5.52 4.60 -18.74
C LYS A 179 -5.95 3.21 -18.24
N ALA A 180 -6.00 2.27 -19.17
CA ALA A 180 -6.24 0.88 -18.84
C ALA A 180 -5.17 0.34 -17.89
N THR A 181 -5.60 -0.45 -16.93
CA THR A 181 -4.69 -1.21 -16.07
C THR A 181 -4.03 -2.33 -16.86
N PRO A 182 -2.87 -2.82 -16.40
CA PRO A 182 -2.30 -4.03 -16.96
C PRO A 182 -3.31 -5.19 -16.91
N GLU A 183 -3.22 -6.06 -17.91
CA GLU A 183 -4.04 -7.26 -17.94
C GLU A 183 -3.82 -8.08 -16.67
N ARG A 184 -4.92 -8.44 -16.01
CA ARG A 184 -4.86 -9.28 -14.81
C ARG A 184 -4.59 -10.72 -15.22
N LYS A 185 -3.57 -11.31 -14.61
CA LYS A 185 -3.28 -12.72 -14.82
C LYS A 185 -4.45 -13.57 -14.34
N THR A 186 -4.87 -14.50 -15.19
CA THR A 186 -5.80 -15.56 -14.78
C THR A 186 -5.00 -16.72 -14.17
N TYR A 187 -5.54 -17.31 -13.15
CA TYR A 187 -4.96 -18.48 -12.48
C TYR A 187 -5.92 -19.65 -12.64
N PRO A 188 -5.41 -20.87 -12.84
CA PRO A 188 -6.27 -22.03 -12.93
C PRO A 188 -7.01 -22.24 -11.60
N ASP A 189 -8.20 -22.83 -11.71
CA ASP A 189 -8.94 -23.25 -10.53
C ASP A 189 -8.10 -24.19 -9.66
N LEU A 190 -8.23 -24.07 -8.35
CA LEU A 190 -7.57 -24.95 -7.41
C LEU A 190 -8.12 -26.37 -7.58
N ASN A 191 -7.33 -27.25 -8.18
CA ASN A 191 -7.71 -28.64 -8.40
C ASN A 191 -7.43 -29.48 -7.15
N ILE A 192 -8.28 -29.35 -6.14
CA ILE A 192 -8.17 -30.12 -4.90
C ILE A 192 -8.67 -31.54 -5.14
N LYS A 193 -7.77 -32.49 -5.28
CA LYS A 193 -8.08 -33.92 -5.39
C LYS A 193 -7.84 -34.61 -4.07
N GLY A 194 -8.93 -35.06 -3.44
CA GLY A 194 -8.86 -35.85 -2.22
C GLY A 194 -8.45 -35.05 -0.97
N ARG A 195 -8.02 -35.78 0.06
CA ARG A 195 -7.56 -35.22 1.33
C ARG A 195 -6.03 -35.14 1.34
N THR A 196 -5.51 -33.94 1.57
CA THR A 196 -4.08 -33.75 1.83
C THR A 196 -3.88 -33.30 3.28
N GLN A 197 -2.90 -33.85 3.96
CA GLN A 197 -2.58 -33.47 5.34
C GLN A 197 -1.19 -32.84 5.38
N TYR A 198 -1.12 -31.67 6.00
CA TYR A 198 0.13 -30.96 6.26
C TYR A 198 0.32 -30.81 7.76
N THR A 199 1.55 -30.85 8.21
CA THR A 199 1.90 -30.63 9.61
C THR A 199 2.96 -29.54 9.68
N ALA A 200 2.74 -28.55 10.53
CA ALA A 200 3.70 -27.50 10.83
C ALA A 200 3.91 -27.38 12.33
N LYS A 201 5.13 -27.13 12.74
CA LYS A 201 5.45 -26.77 14.12
C LYS A 201 5.41 -25.24 14.23
N ILE A 202 4.44 -24.73 14.99
CA ILE A 202 4.19 -23.28 15.13
C ILE A 202 4.45 -22.90 16.59
N GLY A 203 5.43 -22.03 16.78
CA GLY A 203 5.81 -21.55 18.11
C GLY A 203 6.66 -22.55 18.92
N GLN A 204 7.25 -22.05 19.97
CA GLN A 204 7.79 -22.84 21.08
C GLN A 204 6.92 -22.51 22.30
N TYR A 205 6.03 -23.42 22.66
CA TYR A 205 5.34 -23.43 23.93
C TYR A 205 5.70 -24.71 24.67
#